data_e71a9b0fbd400a5e82adfd684c394fd3
#
_entry.id   e71a9b0fbd400a5e82adfd684c394fd3
#
_cell.length_a   1.000
_cell.length_b   1.000
_cell.length_c   1.000
_cell.angle_alpha   90.00
_cell.angle_beta   90.00
_cell.angle_gamma   90.00
#
_symmetry.space_group_name_H-M   'P 1'
#
loop_
_entity.id
_entity.type
_entity.pdbx_description
1 polymer ?
#
loop_
_entity_poly.entity_id
_entity_poly.type
_entity_poly.pdbx_seq_one_letter_code
_entity_poly.pdbx_strand_id
1 'polypeptide(L)'
;MKNSMMKRILTLTLACAMTLSLAACGSKTEAPADSGDSQQETQQPEETKTYKAAIIKQLDHASLDEIAAAVAAELDKIAEEKGVTITYDITSGQNDQSTLKQLSDQAIADGMDAIIPIATTAAQIAALSAEETQTPVVYAAVSDPEAAKLTGKEGVTGTSDALNTGFIMDMMFAQNPAISKVGLLYSLSEPNSTKPIADAKAYLDAKGIEYVEQTANTNDEVVAAASALIAAGVDTVFTPTDNVIMAAELAIAEDFAKNGITHYTGADSFVRNGAYATCGVNYTNLGAETADLAYTAMTEGMDGMEDYYLMDGGIITVNTDTCAMIGSAADYACFKDMGEVVEVTTTKD
;
A
#
# COMPACT_ATOMS: atom_id res chain seq x y z
N MET A 1 -19.36 -35.76 -46.13
CA MET A 1 -20.84 -35.84 -46.24
C MET A 1 -21.35 -34.64 -45.47
N LYS A 2 -21.71 -33.53 -46.14
CA LYS A 2 -23.08 -33.13 -46.51
C LYS A 2 -23.95 -33.00 -45.25
N ASN A 3 -24.63 -31.93 -44.91
CA ASN A 3 -25.22 -30.77 -45.57
C ASN A 3 -25.57 -29.76 -44.45
N SER A 4 -25.35 -28.45 -44.52
CA SER A 4 -26.12 -27.47 -45.33
C SER A 4 -27.55 -27.17 -44.85
N MET A 5 -27.78 -25.94 -44.68
CA MET A 5 -28.91 -25.03 -44.99
C MET A 5 -29.43 -24.26 -43.75
N MET A 6 -29.27 -22.99 -43.69
CA MET A 6 -29.67 -21.83 -44.52
C MET A 6 -31.05 -21.24 -44.13
N LYS A 7 -30.99 -19.99 -43.72
CA LYS A 7 -31.98 -18.89 -43.89
C LYS A 7 -33.31 -18.87 -43.11
N ARG A 8 -33.57 -17.79 -42.37
CA ARG A 8 -34.48 -16.73 -42.87
C ARG A 8 -34.49 -15.48 -41.99
N ILE A 9 -34.26 -14.38 -42.68
CA ILE A 9 -34.50 -12.98 -42.39
C ILE A 9 -36.00 -12.76 -42.11
N LEU A 10 -36.35 -11.94 -41.11
CA LEU A 10 -37.59 -11.16 -41.18
C LEU A 10 -37.42 -9.78 -40.54
N THR A 11 -37.23 -8.81 -41.38
CA THR A 11 -37.41 -7.37 -41.17
C THR A 11 -38.87 -7.05 -40.96
N LEU A 12 -39.22 -6.24 -39.97
CA LEU A 12 -40.46 -5.48 -39.98
C LEU A 12 -40.23 -4.07 -39.45
N THR A 13 -40.19 -3.14 -40.40
CA THR A 13 -40.37 -1.69 -40.24
C THR A 13 -41.86 -1.39 -40.07
N LEU A 14 -42.19 -0.52 -39.11
CA LEU A 14 -43.45 0.24 -39.22
C LEU A 14 -43.24 1.64 -38.65
N ALA A 15 -43.33 2.60 -39.55
CA ALA A 15 -43.40 4.04 -39.34
C ALA A 15 -44.86 4.51 -39.26
N CYS A 16 -45.07 5.76 -38.93
CA CYS A 16 -46.30 6.58 -38.97
C CYS A 16 -47.02 6.70 -37.63
N ALA A 17 -47.53 7.83 -37.23
CA ALA A 17 -47.83 9.10 -37.93
C ALA A 17 -48.03 10.24 -36.94
N MET A 18 -47.68 11.43 -37.40
CA MET A 18 -48.09 12.73 -36.85
C MET A 18 -49.62 12.91 -36.94
N THR A 19 -50.21 13.55 -35.94
CA THR A 19 -51.44 14.32 -36.14
C THR A 19 -51.32 15.69 -35.49
N LEU A 20 -51.16 16.71 -36.34
CA LEU A 20 -51.52 18.09 -36.04
C LEU A 20 -53.03 18.22 -36.02
N SER A 21 -53.57 18.94 -35.06
CA SER A 21 -54.86 19.59 -35.19
C SER A 21 -54.79 21.02 -34.65
N LEU A 22 -54.77 21.95 -35.62
CA LEU A 22 -55.12 23.36 -35.40
C LEU A 22 -56.66 23.45 -35.41
N ALA A 23 -57.21 24.20 -34.48
CA ALA A 23 -58.47 24.92 -34.71
C ALA A 23 -58.47 26.23 -33.93
N ALA A 24 -58.75 27.28 -34.64
CA ALA A 24 -58.63 28.66 -34.29
C ALA A 24 -59.97 29.26 -33.83
N CYS A 25 -59.82 30.46 -33.26
CA CYS A 25 -60.75 31.59 -33.22
C CYS A 25 -61.72 31.78 -32.04
N GLY A 26 -61.55 32.93 -31.40
CA GLY A 26 -62.64 33.77 -30.99
C GLY A 26 -62.42 34.71 -29.82
N SER A 27 -61.88 35.89 -30.10
CA SER A 27 -62.19 37.29 -29.59
C SER A 27 -62.56 37.56 -28.14
N LYS A 28 -61.79 38.52 -27.61
CA LYS A 28 -62.05 39.82 -26.94
C LYS A 28 -62.04 39.96 -25.43
N THR A 29 -61.10 40.77 -25.01
CA THR A 29 -61.14 41.99 -24.13
C THR A 29 -61.10 41.77 -22.63
N GLU A 30 -60.05 42.24 -22.06
CA GLU A 30 -59.74 43.25 -21.04
C GLU A 30 -58.61 42.83 -20.07
N ALA A 31 -57.58 43.65 -19.97
CA ALA A 31 -56.52 43.65 -18.95
C ALA A 31 -56.96 44.50 -17.74
N PRO A 32 -56.18 44.61 -16.64
CA PRO A 32 -54.94 43.93 -16.20
C PRO A 32 -55.04 43.44 -14.75
N ALA A 33 -54.22 42.47 -14.38
CA ALA A 33 -53.73 42.33 -13.00
C ALA A 33 -52.35 41.62 -13.01
N ASP A 34 -51.42 42.36 -12.50
CA ASP A 34 -50.09 42.00 -12.06
C ASP A 34 -50.09 40.72 -11.21
N SER A 35 -49.36 39.72 -11.64
CA SER A 35 -48.94 38.62 -10.76
C SER A 35 -47.63 38.05 -11.27
N GLY A 36 -46.59 38.28 -10.48
CA GLY A 36 -45.21 37.93 -10.70
C GLY A 36 -45.00 36.48 -11.20
N ASP A 37 -44.28 36.44 -12.28
CA ASP A 37 -43.70 35.23 -12.84
C ASP A 37 -42.54 34.78 -11.92
N SER A 38 -42.85 33.91 -10.97
CA SER A 38 -41.83 33.18 -10.25
C SER A 38 -41.30 32.09 -11.20
N GLN A 39 -40.25 32.43 -11.92
CA GLN A 39 -39.44 31.41 -12.56
C GLN A 39 -38.90 30.46 -11.47
N GLN A 40 -39.52 29.33 -11.31
CA GLN A 40 -38.98 28.20 -10.59
C GLN A 40 -37.84 27.71 -11.45
N GLU A 41 -36.61 28.13 -11.14
CA GLU A 41 -35.41 27.47 -11.61
C GLU A 41 -35.49 26.02 -11.15
N THR A 42 -35.80 25.15 -12.09
CA THR A 42 -35.58 23.72 -11.94
C THR A 42 -34.08 23.52 -11.85
N GLN A 43 -33.55 23.46 -10.64
CA GLN A 43 -32.19 22.94 -10.38
C GLN A 43 -32.20 21.51 -10.92
N GLN A 44 -31.54 21.29 -12.06
CA GLN A 44 -31.12 19.96 -12.47
C GLN A 44 -30.30 19.38 -11.33
N PRO A 45 -30.53 18.14 -10.91
CA PRO A 45 -29.62 17.49 -9.98
C PRO A 45 -28.23 17.56 -10.60
N GLU A 46 -27.25 18.14 -9.90
CA GLU A 46 -25.85 18.02 -10.29
C GLU A 46 -25.53 16.53 -10.35
N GLU A 47 -25.08 16.05 -11.51
CA GLU A 47 -24.61 14.69 -11.65
C GLU A 47 -23.43 14.49 -10.69
N THR A 48 -23.58 13.63 -9.70
CA THR A 48 -22.52 13.28 -8.77
C THR A 48 -21.37 12.69 -9.57
N LYS A 49 -20.19 13.33 -9.52
CA LYS A 49 -19.00 12.82 -10.19
C LYS A 49 -18.63 11.46 -9.60
N THR A 50 -18.27 10.53 -10.46
CA THR A 50 -17.88 9.18 -10.08
C THR A 50 -16.43 8.93 -10.50
N TYR A 51 -15.64 8.38 -9.57
CA TYR A 51 -14.25 7.98 -9.77
C TYR A 51 -14.06 6.52 -9.43
N LYS A 52 -13.07 5.88 -10.04
CA LYS A 52 -12.75 4.47 -9.86
C LYS A 52 -11.27 4.28 -9.58
N ALA A 53 -10.93 3.54 -8.53
CA ALA A 53 -9.56 3.20 -8.20
C ALA A 53 -9.35 1.68 -8.12
N ALA A 54 -8.17 1.20 -8.51
CA ALA A 54 -7.74 -0.18 -8.31
C ALA A 54 -6.65 -0.23 -7.24
N ILE A 55 -6.92 -0.82 -6.09
CA ILE A 55 -5.94 -1.05 -5.02
C ILE A 55 -5.35 -2.44 -5.21
N ILE A 56 -4.04 -2.53 -5.49
CA ILE A 56 -3.38 -3.78 -5.84
C ILE A 56 -2.25 -4.06 -4.85
N LYS A 57 -2.47 -4.97 -3.90
CA LYS A 57 -1.43 -5.43 -2.97
C LYS A 57 -0.44 -6.35 -3.68
N GLN A 58 0.86 -6.28 -3.33
CA GLN A 58 1.84 -7.24 -3.82
C GLN A 58 1.50 -8.67 -3.37
N LEU A 59 1.17 -8.84 -2.09
CA LEU A 59 0.67 -10.10 -1.50
C LEU A 59 -0.18 -9.79 -0.25
N ASP A 60 -0.69 -10.82 0.40
CA ASP A 60 -1.49 -10.69 1.61
C ASP A 60 -0.63 -10.89 2.85
N HIS A 61 -0.54 -9.88 3.69
CA HIS A 61 -0.02 -9.90 5.06
C HIS A 61 -0.39 -8.60 5.79
N ALA A 62 -0.25 -8.60 7.12
CA ALA A 62 -0.75 -7.55 8.00
C ALA A 62 -0.39 -6.12 7.59
N SER A 63 0.86 -5.87 7.14
CA SER A 63 1.27 -4.51 6.71
C SER A 63 0.50 -4.01 5.49
N LEU A 64 0.44 -4.83 4.42
CA LEU A 64 -0.20 -4.42 3.17
C LEU A 64 -1.73 -4.39 3.31
N ASP A 65 -2.29 -5.24 4.18
CA ASP A 65 -3.71 -5.23 4.51
C ASP A 65 -4.09 -3.96 5.28
N GLU A 66 -3.25 -3.53 6.22
CA GLU A 66 -3.42 -2.27 6.95
C GLU A 66 -3.39 -1.06 6.00
N ILE A 67 -2.39 -1.00 5.10
CA ILE A 67 -2.30 0.07 4.11
C ILE A 67 -3.53 0.09 3.20
N ALA A 68 -3.92 -1.07 2.66
CA ALA A 68 -5.10 -1.17 1.78
C ALA A 68 -6.39 -0.75 2.48
N ALA A 69 -6.58 -1.14 3.75
CA ALA A 69 -7.72 -0.74 4.56
C ALA A 69 -7.72 0.77 4.85
N ALA A 70 -6.55 1.35 5.11
CA ALA A 70 -6.41 2.78 5.35
C ALA A 70 -6.68 3.61 4.08
N VAL A 71 -6.16 3.17 2.91
CA VAL A 71 -6.50 3.78 1.61
C VAL A 71 -8.00 3.76 1.38
N ALA A 72 -8.65 2.60 1.56
CA ALA A 72 -10.08 2.44 1.36
C ALA A 72 -10.90 3.35 2.29
N ALA A 73 -10.55 3.39 3.58
CA ALA A 73 -11.25 4.20 4.57
C ALA A 73 -11.12 5.71 4.28
N GLU A 74 -9.95 6.17 3.83
CA GLU A 74 -9.77 7.58 3.46
C GLU A 74 -10.49 7.93 2.15
N LEU A 75 -10.51 7.04 1.14
CA LEU A 75 -11.31 7.24 -0.07
C LEU A 75 -12.81 7.34 0.24
N ASP A 76 -13.32 6.52 1.16
CA ASP A 76 -14.73 6.60 1.62
C ASP A 76 -15.02 7.93 2.31
N LYS A 77 -14.12 8.39 3.18
CA LYS A 77 -14.23 9.66 3.87
C LYS A 77 -14.19 10.85 2.89
N ILE A 78 -13.26 10.83 1.92
CA ILE A 78 -13.16 11.84 0.85
C ILE A 78 -14.46 11.87 0.03
N ALA A 79 -15.01 10.70 -0.32
CA ALA A 79 -16.27 10.62 -1.07
C ALA A 79 -17.42 11.29 -0.31
N GLU A 80 -17.53 11.07 1.00
CA GLU A 80 -18.54 11.71 1.85
C GLU A 80 -18.31 13.22 1.95
N GLU A 81 -17.08 13.66 2.25
CA GLU A 81 -16.74 15.08 2.45
C GLU A 81 -16.88 15.92 1.18
N LYS A 82 -16.54 15.34 0.03
CA LYS A 82 -16.58 16.04 -1.28
C LYS A 82 -17.92 15.88 -2.01
N GLY A 83 -18.81 15.00 -1.53
CA GLY A 83 -20.09 14.74 -2.19
C GLY A 83 -19.93 14.08 -3.57
N VAL A 84 -18.91 13.24 -3.73
CA VAL A 84 -18.63 12.47 -4.95
C VAL A 84 -18.84 10.98 -4.69
N THR A 85 -18.86 10.18 -5.75
CA THR A 85 -18.82 8.71 -5.63
C THR A 85 -17.40 8.23 -5.96
N ILE A 86 -16.78 7.49 -5.06
CA ILE A 86 -15.52 6.79 -5.33
C ILE A 86 -15.78 5.29 -5.16
N THR A 87 -15.48 4.52 -6.18
CA THR A 87 -15.55 3.06 -6.14
C THR A 87 -14.15 2.48 -6.29
N TYR A 88 -13.86 1.40 -5.58
CA TYR A 88 -12.54 0.78 -5.65
C TYR A 88 -12.64 -0.74 -5.52
N ASP A 89 -11.68 -1.43 -6.15
CA ASP A 89 -11.46 -2.85 -6.00
C ASP A 89 -10.14 -3.09 -5.26
N ILE A 90 -10.14 -3.99 -4.27
CA ILE A 90 -8.92 -4.41 -3.54
C ILE A 90 -8.56 -5.81 -4.00
N THR A 91 -7.38 -5.97 -4.58
CA THR A 91 -6.89 -7.23 -5.11
C THR A 91 -5.48 -7.54 -4.61
N SER A 92 -5.05 -8.79 -4.77
CA SER A 92 -3.72 -9.23 -4.34
C SER A 92 -3.01 -9.98 -5.47
N GLY A 93 -1.75 -9.63 -5.70
CA GLY A 93 -0.89 -10.29 -6.68
C GLY A 93 -0.29 -11.60 -6.20
N GLN A 94 -0.51 -11.99 -4.93
CA GLN A 94 -0.02 -13.24 -4.34
C GLN A 94 1.48 -13.46 -4.52
N ASN A 95 2.25 -12.36 -4.52
CA ASN A 95 3.68 -12.31 -4.80
C ASN A 95 4.09 -12.90 -6.17
N ASP A 96 3.17 -12.93 -7.13
CA ASP A 96 3.41 -13.38 -8.49
C ASP A 96 3.39 -12.22 -9.47
N GLN A 97 4.51 -11.97 -10.15
CA GLN A 97 4.65 -10.84 -11.06
C GLN A 97 3.70 -10.90 -12.26
N SER A 98 3.35 -12.11 -12.73
CA SER A 98 2.41 -12.28 -13.83
C SER A 98 1.00 -11.91 -13.40
N THR A 99 0.61 -12.27 -12.17
CA THR A 99 -0.67 -11.89 -11.57
C THR A 99 -0.74 -10.38 -11.35
N LEU A 100 0.31 -9.75 -10.80
CA LEU A 100 0.39 -8.29 -10.64
C LEU A 100 0.22 -7.56 -11.98
N LYS A 101 0.90 -8.07 -13.03
CA LYS A 101 0.75 -7.51 -14.37
C LYS A 101 -0.67 -7.64 -14.90
N GLN A 102 -1.29 -8.81 -14.76
CA GLN A 102 -2.67 -9.05 -15.20
C GLN A 102 -3.66 -8.11 -14.49
N LEU A 103 -3.51 -7.93 -13.17
CA LEU A 103 -4.36 -7.02 -12.39
C LEU A 103 -4.19 -5.56 -12.83
N SER A 104 -2.94 -5.13 -13.08
CA SER A 104 -2.66 -3.77 -13.57
C SER A 104 -3.22 -3.54 -14.97
N ASP A 105 -2.99 -4.47 -15.90
CA ASP A 105 -3.54 -4.40 -17.26
C ASP A 105 -5.08 -4.42 -17.26
N GLN A 106 -5.70 -5.19 -16.36
CA GLN A 106 -7.16 -5.25 -16.20
C GLN A 106 -7.71 -3.92 -15.67
N ALA A 107 -7.07 -3.32 -14.67
CA ALA A 107 -7.45 -2.02 -14.14
C ALA A 107 -7.47 -0.94 -15.24
N ILE A 108 -6.44 -0.93 -16.10
CA ILE A 108 -6.37 -0.04 -17.27
C ILE A 108 -7.52 -0.31 -18.24
N ALA A 109 -7.77 -1.59 -18.58
CA ALA A 109 -8.82 -1.98 -19.52
C ALA A 109 -10.22 -1.65 -19.01
N ASP A 110 -10.45 -1.71 -17.70
CA ASP A 110 -11.73 -1.38 -17.04
C ASP A 110 -11.92 0.14 -16.87
N GLY A 111 -10.93 0.94 -17.28
CA GLY A 111 -10.97 2.39 -17.22
C GLY A 111 -10.98 2.91 -15.78
N MET A 112 -10.09 2.39 -14.93
CA MET A 112 -9.84 2.96 -13.62
C MET A 112 -9.18 4.33 -13.77
N ASP A 113 -9.60 5.29 -12.95
CA ASP A 113 -9.07 6.66 -12.96
C ASP A 113 -7.72 6.74 -12.23
N ALA A 114 -7.42 5.78 -11.34
CA ALA A 114 -6.10 5.60 -10.72
C ALA A 114 -5.85 4.13 -10.36
N ILE A 115 -4.57 3.74 -10.40
CA ILE A 115 -4.08 2.47 -9.85
C ILE A 115 -3.27 2.79 -8.59
N ILE A 116 -3.59 2.11 -7.49
CA ILE A 116 -2.91 2.27 -6.19
C ILE A 116 -2.20 0.96 -5.86
N PRO A 117 -0.99 0.74 -6.41
CA PRO A 117 -0.20 -0.44 -6.09
C PRO A 117 0.45 -0.28 -4.71
N ILE A 118 0.42 -1.34 -3.91
CA ILE A 118 1.02 -1.35 -2.57
C ILE A 118 2.24 -2.25 -2.58
N ALA A 119 3.39 -1.71 -2.16
CA ALA A 119 4.75 -2.24 -2.16
C ALA A 119 5.49 -2.13 -3.51
N THR A 120 6.83 -2.26 -3.43
CA THR A 120 7.77 -1.88 -4.50
C THR A 120 7.55 -2.65 -5.80
N THR A 121 7.43 -3.99 -5.74
CA THR A 121 7.27 -4.80 -6.96
C THR A 121 5.93 -4.53 -7.64
N ALA A 122 4.85 -4.35 -6.86
CA ALA A 122 3.55 -3.97 -7.41
C ALA A 122 3.60 -2.60 -8.08
N ALA A 123 4.26 -1.62 -7.46
CA ALA A 123 4.44 -0.28 -8.00
C ALA A 123 5.22 -0.28 -9.33
N GLN A 124 6.32 -1.04 -9.39
CA GLN A 124 7.13 -1.17 -10.62
C GLN A 124 6.32 -1.77 -11.78
N ILE A 125 5.54 -2.80 -11.50
CA ILE A 125 4.72 -3.48 -12.52
C ILE A 125 3.56 -2.59 -12.97
N ALA A 126 2.86 -1.93 -12.05
CA ALA A 126 1.76 -1.02 -12.38
C ALA A 126 2.24 0.18 -13.21
N ALA A 127 3.37 0.79 -12.83
CA ALA A 127 3.99 1.88 -13.57
C ALA A 127 4.40 1.47 -15.00
N LEU A 128 4.89 0.24 -15.18
CA LEU A 128 5.21 -0.30 -16.51
C LEU A 128 3.94 -0.55 -17.34
N SER A 129 2.89 -1.10 -16.74
CA SER A 129 1.61 -1.35 -17.42
C SER A 129 0.93 -0.05 -17.86
N ALA A 130 1.02 1.00 -17.06
CA ALA A 130 0.38 2.30 -17.32
C ALA A 130 1.16 3.22 -18.28
N GLU A 131 2.39 2.88 -18.66
CA GLU A 131 3.31 3.77 -19.40
C GLU A 131 2.70 4.29 -20.72
N GLU A 132 2.00 3.46 -21.49
CA GLU A 132 1.40 3.85 -22.77
C GLU A 132 0.05 4.57 -22.61
N THR A 133 -0.68 4.28 -21.54
CA THR A 133 -2.05 4.82 -21.33
C THR A 133 -2.08 6.07 -20.48
N GLN A 134 -0.97 6.35 -19.77
CA GLN A 134 -0.85 7.45 -18.80
C GLN A 134 -1.94 7.39 -17.70
N THR A 135 -2.43 6.19 -17.41
CA THR A 135 -3.32 5.98 -16.26
C THR A 135 -2.56 6.32 -14.98
N PRO A 136 -3.05 7.22 -14.12
CA PRO A 136 -2.38 7.61 -12.90
C PRO A 136 -2.00 6.41 -12.03
N VAL A 137 -0.75 6.34 -11.61
CA VAL A 137 -0.23 5.34 -10.66
C VAL A 137 0.25 6.06 -9.41
N VAL A 138 -0.45 5.82 -8.30
CA VAL A 138 -0.15 6.40 -6.99
C VAL A 138 0.21 5.29 -6.02
N TYR A 139 1.49 4.97 -5.93
CA TYR A 139 1.95 3.84 -5.12
C TYR A 139 1.96 4.13 -3.62
N ALA A 140 1.81 3.08 -2.82
CA ALA A 140 1.95 3.10 -1.37
C ALA A 140 3.16 2.27 -0.93
N ALA A 141 3.91 2.78 0.05
CA ALA A 141 4.99 2.08 0.74
C ALA A 141 6.08 1.54 -0.22
N VAL A 142 6.70 2.43 -0.98
CA VAL A 142 7.92 2.14 -1.73
C VAL A 142 9.12 2.71 -0.97
N SER A 143 9.98 1.84 -0.44
CA SER A 143 11.06 2.25 0.46
C SER A 143 12.18 3.05 -0.24
N ASP A 144 12.45 2.79 -1.52
CA ASP A 144 13.43 3.52 -2.32
C ASP A 144 12.89 3.75 -3.74
N PRO A 145 12.10 4.82 -3.97
CA PRO A 145 11.51 5.11 -5.27
C PRO A 145 12.54 5.36 -6.38
N GLU A 146 13.72 5.90 -6.03
CA GLU A 146 14.79 6.14 -7.01
C GLU A 146 15.41 4.82 -7.48
N ALA A 147 15.78 3.92 -6.56
CA ALA A 147 16.30 2.60 -6.89
C ALA A 147 15.25 1.74 -7.62
N ALA A 148 13.97 1.91 -7.27
CA ALA A 148 12.84 1.27 -7.94
C ALA A 148 12.58 1.84 -9.35
N LYS A 149 13.22 2.95 -9.75
CA LYS A 149 13.04 3.65 -11.04
C LYS A 149 11.61 4.15 -11.25
N LEU A 150 11.01 4.64 -10.18
CA LEU A 150 9.66 5.22 -10.18
C LEU A 150 9.68 6.76 -10.25
N THR A 151 10.85 7.39 -10.02
CA THR A 151 11.03 8.83 -10.11
C THR A 151 11.23 9.33 -11.54
N GLY A 152 10.82 10.57 -11.83
CA GLY A 152 10.90 11.18 -13.15
C GLY A 152 10.03 10.51 -14.21
N LYS A 153 9.02 9.73 -13.81
CA LYS A 153 8.04 9.11 -14.70
C LYS A 153 6.75 9.93 -14.71
N GLU A 154 6.29 10.30 -15.91
CA GLU A 154 4.98 10.93 -16.08
C GLU A 154 3.87 9.99 -15.61
N GLY A 155 2.90 10.53 -14.87
CA GLY A 155 1.76 9.75 -14.37
C GLY A 155 2.07 8.83 -13.19
N VAL A 156 3.24 8.98 -12.53
CA VAL A 156 3.65 8.13 -11.40
C VAL A 156 4.07 8.98 -10.21
N THR A 157 3.48 8.74 -9.05
CA THR A 157 3.84 9.32 -7.74
C THR A 157 3.48 8.32 -6.63
N GLY A 158 3.65 8.70 -5.38
CA GLY A 158 3.19 7.89 -4.25
C GLY A 158 3.91 8.19 -2.93
N THR A 159 3.74 7.33 -1.95
CA THR A 159 4.31 7.47 -0.62
C THR A 159 5.49 6.53 -0.40
N SER A 160 6.53 7.04 0.27
CA SER A 160 7.71 6.26 0.63
C SER A 160 7.79 6.03 2.14
N ASP A 161 8.04 4.78 2.50
CA ASP A 161 8.32 4.31 3.85
C ASP A 161 9.81 4.08 4.10
N ALA A 162 10.67 4.91 3.51
CA ALA A 162 12.12 4.77 3.59
C ALA A 162 12.59 4.57 5.04
N LEU A 163 13.35 3.49 5.25
CA LEU A 163 13.78 3.06 6.57
C LEU A 163 15.05 3.78 7.02
N ASN A 164 15.04 4.32 8.24
CA ASN A 164 16.26 4.78 8.90
C ASN A 164 17.00 3.60 9.55
N THR A 165 17.66 2.79 8.71
CA THR A 165 18.39 1.60 9.17
C THR A 165 19.45 1.94 10.21
N GLY A 166 20.16 3.07 10.07
CA GLY A 166 21.15 3.51 11.04
C GLY A 166 20.57 3.70 12.44
N PHE A 167 19.38 4.30 12.53
CA PHE A 167 18.70 4.49 13.81
C PHE A 167 18.28 3.16 14.46
N ILE A 168 17.80 2.19 13.66
CA ILE A 168 17.47 0.85 14.18
C ILE A 168 18.73 0.14 14.68
N MET A 169 19.86 0.28 13.98
CA MET A 169 21.14 -0.23 14.46
C MET A 169 21.54 0.47 15.76
N ASP A 170 21.38 1.79 15.88
CA ASP A 170 21.66 2.51 17.13
C ASP A 170 20.78 2.03 18.28
N MET A 171 19.49 1.77 18.05
CA MET A 171 18.60 1.15 19.04
C MET A 171 19.12 -0.22 19.50
N MET A 172 19.52 -1.06 18.56
CA MET A 172 20.05 -2.39 18.81
C MET A 172 21.28 -2.35 19.76
N PHE A 173 22.24 -1.47 19.48
CA PHE A 173 23.44 -1.33 20.30
C PHE A 173 23.23 -0.51 21.59
N ALA A 174 22.25 0.37 21.64
CA ALA A 174 21.83 1.04 22.87
C ALA A 174 21.18 0.06 23.85
N GLN A 175 20.38 -0.86 23.33
CA GLN A 175 19.71 -1.90 24.10
C GLN A 175 20.71 -2.97 24.61
N ASN A 176 21.62 -3.42 23.75
CA ASN A 176 22.64 -4.40 24.12
C ASN A 176 24.03 -4.02 23.58
N PRO A 177 24.86 -3.32 24.35
CA PRO A 177 26.22 -2.94 23.92
C PRO A 177 27.17 -4.15 23.74
N ALA A 178 26.80 -5.34 24.19
CA ALA A 178 27.64 -6.54 24.14
C ALA A 178 27.39 -7.37 22.86
N ILE A 179 26.55 -6.90 21.92
CA ILE A 179 26.33 -7.57 20.64
C ILE A 179 27.66 -7.74 19.91
N SER A 180 27.94 -8.96 19.50
CA SER A 180 29.14 -9.36 18.77
C SER A 180 28.83 -9.94 17.40
N LYS A 181 27.61 -10.49 17.22
CA LYS A 181 27.18 -11.12 15.98
C LYS A 181 25.73 -10.83 15.68
N VAL A 182 25.45 -10.28 14.49
CA VAL A 182 24.11 -9.92 14.02
C VAL A 182 23.65 -10.86 12.90
N GLY A 183 22.42 -11.33 12.95
CA GLY A 183 21.75 -11.99 11.84
C GLY A 183 21.11 -10.98 10.91
N LEU A 184 21.31 -11.12 9.60
CA LEU A 184 20.59 -10.36 8.57
C LEU A 184 19.67 -11.31 7.83
N LEU A 185 18.35 -11.13 7.97
CA LEU A 185 17.33 -11.99 7.38
C LEU A 185 16.50 -11.19 6.36
N TYR A 186 16.53 -11.60 5.10
CA TYR A 186 15.85 -10.87 4.04
C TYR A 186 15.61 -11.74 2.80
N SER A 187 14.82 -11.24 1.83
CA SER A 187 14.61 -11.90 0.55
C SER A 187 15.37 -11.20 -0.58
N LEU A 188 16.01 -11.99 -1.45
CA LEU A 188 16.64 -11.48 -2.67
C LEU A 188 15.62 -11.09 -3.74
N SER A 189 14.37 -11.54 -3.62
CA SER A 189 13.27 -11.15 -4.52
C SER A 189 12.61 -9.83 -4.16
N GLU A 190 13.01 -9.21 -3.02
CA GLU A 190 12.46 -7.96 -2.51
C GLU A 190 13.43 -6.77 -2.75
N PRO A 191 13.20 -5.95 -3.80
CA PRO A 191 14.08 -4.81 -4.11
C PRO A 191 14.22 -3.79 -2.96
N ASN A 192 13.14 -3.60 -2.17
CA ASN A 192 13.10 -2.74 -0.99
C ASN A 192 14.07 -3.19 0.13
N SER A 193 14.47 -4.44 0.16
CA SER A 193 15.44 -4.96 1.14
C SER A 193 16.89 -4.61 0.79
N THR A 194 17.19 -4.29 -0.47
CA THR A 194 18.57 -4.12 -0.96
C THR A 194 19.32 -3.00 -0.23
N LYS A 195 18.74 -1.80 -0.19
CA LYS A 195 19.40 -0.65 0.44
C LYS A 195 19.50 -0.80 1.96
N PRO A 196 18.44 -1.13 2.72
CA PRO A 196 18.54 -1.30 4.16
C PRO A 196 19.56 -2.37 4.58
N ILE A 197 19.67 -3.47 3.85
CA ILE A 197 20.68 -4.51 4.13
C ILE A 197 22.10 -3.99 3.85
N ALA A 198 22.30 -3.24 2.77
CA ALA A 198 23.59 -2.63 2.48
C ALA A 198 23.98 -1.61 3.56
N ASP A 199 23.04 -0.78 4.01
CA ASP A 199 23.24 0.20 5.09
C ASP A 199 23.56 -0.49 6.43
N ALA A 200 22.87 -1.58 6.78
CA ALA A 200 23.12 -2.39 7.96
C ALA A 200 24.53 -3.00 7.93
N LYS A 201 24.93 -3.57 6.79
CA LYS A 201 26.29 -4.14 6.62
C LYS A 201 27.36 -3.06 6.77
N ALA A 202 27.19 -1.91 6.13
CA ALA A 202 28.12 -0.79 6.24
C ALA A 202 28.25 -0.30 7.70
N TYR A 203 27.13 -0.24 8.44
CA TYR A 203 27.12 0.12 9.86
C TYR A 203 27.88 -0.90 10.72
N LEU A 204 27.64 -2.20 10.51
CA LEU A 204 28.27 -3.29 11.24
C LEU A 204 29.78 -3.37 10.94
N ASP A 205 30.15 -3.24 9.66
CA ASP A 205 31.56 -3.19 9.22
C ASP A 205 32.31 -2.04 9.89
N ALA A 206 31.70 -0.85 9.95
CA ALA A 206 32.31 0.32 10.61
C ALA A 206 32.53 0.11 12.11
N LYS A 207 31.74 -0.72 12.76
CA LYS A 207 31.88 -1.09 14.19
C LYS A 207 32.72 -2.35 14.40
N GLY A 208 33.10 -3.07 13.35
CA GLY A 208 33.84 -4.35 13.43
C GLY A 208 33.01 -5.47 14.05
N ILE A 209 31.68 -5.46 13.83
CA ILE A 209 30.74 -6.46 14.33
C ILE A 209 30.54 -7.55 13.27
N GLU A 210 30.63 -8.82 13.68
CA GLU A 210 30.35 -9.96 12.79
C GLU A 210 28.87 -10.02 12.42
N TYR A 211 28.58 -10.42 11.18
CA TYR A 211 27.19 -10.69 10.77
C TYR A 211 27.09 -11.95 9.93
N VAL A 212 25.92 -12.58 9.99
CA VAL A 212 25.55 -13.77 9.21
C VAL A 212 24.32 -13.43 8.40
N GLU A 213 24.42 -13.60 7.08
CA GLU A 213 23.30 -13.38 6.17
C GLU A 213 22.55 -14.70 5.92
N GLN A 214 21.23 -14.65 6.00
CA GLN A 214 20.34 -15.70 5.53
C GLN A 214 19.26 -15.11 4.65
N THR A 215 19.02 -15.75 3.51
CA THR A 215 18.03 -15.29 2.55
C THR A 215 16.95 -16.35 2.32
N ALA A 216 15.72 -15.87 2.07
CA ALA A 216 14.57 -16.74 1.82
C ALA A 216 13.63 -16.10 0.80
N ASN A 217 12.92 -16.91 0.01
CA ASN A 217 11.94 -16.44 -0.97
C ASN A 217 10.56 -17.11 -0.77
N THR A 218 10.44 -18.01 0.20
CA THR A 218 9.19 -18.69 0.57
C THR A 218 9.09 -18.79 2.09
N ASN A 219 7.88 -18.95 2.63
CA ASN A 219 7.67 -19.10 4.07
C ASN A 219 8.47 -20.26 4.68
N ASP A 220 8.55 -21.40 4.00
CA ASP A 220 9.33 -22.56 4.48
C ASP A 220 10.83 -22.25 4.53
N GLU A 221 11.34 -21.51 3.54
CA GLU A 221 12.73 -21.06 3.54
C GLU A 221 13.00 -20.04 4.65
N VAL A 222 12.04 -19.15 4.98
CA VAL A 222 12.16 -18.20 6.10
C VAL A 222 12.32 -18.96 7.43
N VAL A 223 11.50 -19.98 7.69
CA VAL A 223 11.62 -20.79 8.90
C VAL A 223 12.97 -21.51 8.97
N ALA A 224 13.45 -22.04 7.83
CA ALA A 224 14.76 -22.68 7.76
C ALA A 224 15.91 -21.67 7.99
N ALA A 225 15.80 -20.46 7.40
CA ALA A 225 16.77 -19.38 7.55
C ALA A 225 16.85 -18.87 9.00
N ALA A 226 15.70 -18.69 9.67
CA ALA A 226 15.64 -18.33 11.09
C ALA A 226 16.32 -19.39 11.97
N SER A 227 16.03 -20.67 11.72
CA SER A 227 16.69 -21.79 12.42
C SER A 227 18.20 -21.80 12.20
N ALA A 228 18.67 -21.47 11.00
CA ALA A 228 20.10 -21.38 10.68
C ALA A 228 20.78 -20.22 11.43
N LEU A 229 20.12 -19.05 11.57
CA LEU A 229 20.62 -17.91 12.37
C LEU A 229 20.72 -18.28 13.86
N ILE A 230 19.71 -18.96 14.41
CA ILE A 230 19.73 -19.46 15.79
C ILE A 230 20.92 -20.42 15.98
N ALA A 231 21.11 -21.38 15.06
CA ALA A 231 22.23 -22.33 15.11
C ALA A 231 23.61 -21.66 14.94
N ALA A 232 23.69 -20.53 14.21
CA ALA A 232 24.90 -19.74 14.06
C ALA A 232 25.25 -18.93 15.32
N GLY A 233 24.37 -18.89 16.32
CA GLY A 233 24.56 -18.20 17.59
C GLY A 233 24.63 -16.69 17.42
N VAL A 234 23.70 -16.09 16.66
CA VAL A 234 23.58 -14.64 16.56
C VAL A 234 22.97 -14.07 17.84
N ASP A 235 23.41 -12.88 18.25
CA ASP A 235 22.91 -12.20 19.44
C ASP A 235 21.55 -11.52 19.18
N THR A 236 21.34 -11.09 17.95
CA THR A 236 20.17 -10.34 17.49
C THR A 236 19.99 -10.50 15.98
N VAL A 237 18.79 -10.23 15.47
CA VAL A 237 18.46 -10.29 14.04
C VAL A 237 17.90 -8.96 13.57
N PHE A 238 18.23 -8.57 12.34
CA PHE A 238 17.63 -7.46 11.62
C PHE A 238 16.97 -7.94 10.34
N THR A 239 15.73 -7.48 10.13
CA THR A 239 14.95 -7.66 8.90
C THR A 239 14.41 -6.29 8.46
N PRO A 240 14.60 -5.84 7.22
CA PRO A 240 14.00 -4.60 6.73
C PRO A 240 12.48 -4.74 6.52
N THR A 241 11.85 -3.83 5.77
CA THR A 241 10.43 -3.92 5.36
C THR A 241 10.23 -5.00 4.27
N ASP A 242 10.62 -6.23 4.55
CA ASP A 242 10.63 -7.37 3.62
C ASP A 242 9.31 -8.12 3.65
N ASN A 243 8.59 -8.12 2.53
CA ASN A 243 7.24 -8.70 2.45
C ASN A 243 7.23 -10.22 2.60
N VAL A 244 8.29 -10.91 2.12
CA VAL A 244 8.41 -12.36 2.23
C VAL A 244 8.65 -12.78 3.68
N ILE A 245 9.54 -12.06 4.38
CA ILE A 245 9.80 -12.35 5.79
C ILE A 245 8.58 -12.00 6.64
N MET A 246 7.92 -10.86 6.35
CA MET A 246 6.70 -10.44 7.06
C MET A 246 5.60 -11.50 7.01
N ALA A 247 5.38 -12.11 5.85
CA ALA A 247 4.36 -13.15 5.68
C ALA A 247 4.61 -14.40 6.55
N ALA A 248 5.85 -14.60 7.01
CA ALA A 248 6.25 -15.73 7.86
C ALA A 248 6.59 -15.34 9.31
N GLU A 249 6.49 -14.04 9.68
CA GLU A 249 6.96 -13.53 10.98
C GLU A 249 6.39 -14.28 12.18
N LEU A 250 5.09 -14.54 12.19
CA LEU A 250 4.44 -15.31 13.27
C LEU A 250 5.05 -16.72 13.48
N ALA A 251 5.62 -17.29 12.42
CA ALA A 251 6.22 -18.63 12.49
C ALA A 251 7.64 -18.63 13.07
N ILE A 252 8.35 -17.48 13.04
CA ILE A 252 9.76 -17.40 13.45
C ILE A 252 9.99 -16.60 14.75
N ALA A 253 9.10 -15.64 15.05
CA ALA A 253 9.26 -14.71 16.16
C ALA A 253 9.39 -15.42 17.51
N GLU A 254 8.53 -16.42 17.77
CA GLU A 254 8.55 -17.18 19.03
C GLU A 254 9.87 -17.97 19.19
N ASP A 255 10.42 -18.52 18.09
CA ASP A 255 11.66 -19.26 18.13
C ASP A 255 12.86 -18.35 18.41
N PHE A 256 12.91 -17.16 17.82
CA PHE A 256 13.91 -16.15 18.18
C PHE A 256 13.82 -15.77 19.66
N ALA A 257 12.61 -15.44 20.14
CA ALA A 257 12.39 -15.03 21.53
C ALA A 257 12.78 -16.13 22.53
N LYS A 258 12.42 -17.39 22.29
CA LYS A 258 12.79 -18.53 23.14
C LYS A 258 14.31 -18.76 23.23
N ASN A 259 15.04 -18.36 22.19
CA ASN A 259 16.49 -18.46 22.14
C ASN A 259 17.18 -17.17 22.65
N GLY A 260 16.40 -16.21 23.20
CA GLY A 260 16.92 -14.97 23.75
C GLY A 260 17.41 -13.97 22.68
N ILE A 261 16.98 -14.15 21.43
CA ILE A 261 17.39 -13.33 20.28
C ILE A 261 16.35 -12.24 20.06
N THR A 262 16.78 -10.98 20.10
CA THR A 262 15.93 -9.84 19.75
C THR A 262 15.85 -9.72 18.23
N HIS A 263 14.62 -9.60 17.68
CA HIS A 263 14.38 -9.41 16.25
C HIS A 263 13.96 -7.96 15.99
N TYR A 264 14.85 -7.16 15.41
CA TYR A 264 14.57 -5.80 14.99
C TYR A 264 14.12 -5.78 13.54
N THR A 265 13.10 -4.97 13.24
CA THR A 265 12.43 -5.01 11.93
C THR A 265 12.15 -3.62 11.37
N GLY A 266 11.73 -3.57 10.10
CA GLY A 266 11.45 -2.33 9.39
C GLY A 266 10.06 -1.74 9.63
N ALA A 267 9.12 -2.50 10.21
CA ALA A 267 7.75 -2.04 10.38
C ALA A 267 7.11 -2.54 11.67
N ASP A 268 6.13 -1.81 12.20
CA ASP A 268 5.42 -2.12 13.45
C ASP A 268 4.53 -3.37 13.34
N SER A 269 4.05 -3.70 12.13
CA SER A 269 3.31 -4.92 11.87
C SER A 269 4.12 -6.20 12.17
N PHE A 270 5.42 -6.20 11.90
CA PHE A 270 6.32 -7.28 12.36
C PHE A 270 6.30 -7.38 13.89
N VAL A 271 6.36 -6.23 14.57
CA VAL A 271 6.36 -6.18 16.03
C VAL A 271 5.03 -6.67 16.59
N ARG A 272 3.90 -6.31 15.98
CA ARG A 272 2.59 -6.89 16.31
C ARG A 272 2.52 -8.40 16.06
N ASN A 273 3.31 -8.92 15.11
CA ASN A 273 3.42 -10.35 14.82
C ASN A 273 4.52 -11.06 15.63
N GLY A 274 5.08 -10.40 16.64
CA GLY A 274 5.98 -11.03 17.60
C GLY A 274 7.46 -10.65 17.47
N ALA A 275 7.86 -9.83 16.48
CA ALA A 275 9.20 -9.26 16.50
C ALA A 275 9.41 -8.39 17.74
N TYR A 276 10.67 -8.12 18.10
CA TYR A 276 11.01 -7.39 19.32
C TYR A 276 10.71 -5.90 19.24
N ALA A 277 11.29 -5.23 18.24
CA ALA A 277 11.17 -3.78 18.12
C ALA A 277 11.40 -3.28 16.69
N THR A 278 10.89 -2.09 16.41
CA THR A 278 11.14 -1.33 15.19
C THR A 278 11.26 0.15 15.47
N CYS A 279 11.73 0.90 14.46
CA CYS A 279 11.53 2.34 14.33
C CYS A 279 11.11 2.61 12.89
N GLY A 280 9.84 2.89 12.66
CA GLY A 280 9.24 2.96 11.32
C GLY A 280 8.21 4.06 11.18
N VAL A 281 7.42 3.98 10.12
CA VAL A 281 6.28 4.85 9.80
C VAL A 281 4.97 4.25 10.30
N ASN A 282 3.94 5.09 10.42
CA ASN A 282 2.58 4.62 10.67
C ASN A 282 1.90 4.28 9.34
N TYR A 283 1.56 3.02 9.10
CA TYR A 283 0.97 2.56 7.84
C TYR A 283 -0.47 3.00 7.63
N THR A 284 -1.22 3.27 8.70
CA THR A 284 -2.55 3.88 8.58
C THR A 284 -2.44 5.30 8.03
N ASN A 285 -1.51 6.13 8.55
CA ASN A 285 -1.28 7.47 8.03
C ASN A 285 -0.72 7.45 6.60
N LEU A 286 0.16 6.50 6.28
CA LEU A 286 0.68 6.33 4.92
C LEU A 286 -0.42 5.99 3.93
N GLY A 287 -1.33 5.09 4.29
CA GLY A 287 -2.48 4.74 3.45
C GLY A 287 -3.42 5.92 3.21
N ALA A 288 -3.69 6.72 4.26
CA ALA A 288 -4.51 7.92 4.14
C ALA A 288 -3.87 8.95 3.20
N GLU A 289 -2.57 9.25 3.37
CA GLU A 289 -1.83 10.16 2.47
C GLU A 289 -1.85 9.66 1.02
N THR A 290 -1.68 8.34 0.82
CA THR A 290 -1.75 7.75 -0.52
C THR A 290 -3.13 7.94 -1.17
N ALA A 291 -4.22 7.86 -0.39
CA ALA A 291 -5.58 8.08 -0.86
C ALA A 291 -5.83 9.55 -1.24
N ASP A 292 -5.31 10.51 -0.45
CA ASP A 292 -5.38 11.94 -0.77
C ASP A 292 -4.65 12.26 -2.08
N LEU A 293 -3.46 11.68 -2.27
CA LEU A 293 -2.69 11.80 -3.51
C LEU A 293 -3.45 11.19 -4.70
N ALA A 294 -4.05 10.00 -4.51
CA ALA A 294 -4.83 9.34 -5.56
C ALA A 294 -6.07 10.14 -5.92
N TYR A 295 -6.77 10.72 -4.94
CA TYR A 295 -7.91 11.58 -5.21
C TYR A 295 -7.51 12.84 -6.00
N THR A 296 -6.39 13.47 -5.63
CA THR A 296 -5.83 14.61 -6.37
C THR A 296 -5.50 14.20 -7.81
N ALA A 297 -4.83 13.07 -8.00
CA ALA A 297 -4.50 12.55 -9.33
C ALA A 297 -5.74 12.28 -10.20
N MET A 298 -6.81 11.72 -9.61
CA MET A 298 -8.08 11.45 -10.31
C MET A 298 -8.87 12.72 -10.67
N THR A 299 -8.74 13.80 -9.90
CA THR A 299 -9.60 14.99 -10.03
C THR A 299 -8.93 16.18 -10.70
N GLU A 300 -7.64 16.37 -10.45
CA GLU A 300 -6.85 17.52 -10.87
C GLU A 300 -5.74 17.12 -11.86
N GLY A 301 -5.44 15.83 -11.98
CA GLY A 301 -4.33 15.29 -12.73
C GLY A 301 -3.03 15.27 -11.91
N MET A 302 -1.93 14.91 -12.57
CA MET A 302 -0.65 14.67 -11.90
C MET A 302 0.35 15.84 -12.05
N ASP A 303 -0.04 16.89 -12.77
CA ASP A 303 0.82 18.05 -13.03
C ASP A 303 1.18 18.78 -11.72
N GLY A 304 2.48 18.88 -11.45
CA GLY A 304 2.98 19.58 -10.24
C GLY A 304 3.01 18.72 -8.97
N MET A 305 2.65 17.44 -9.04
CA MET A 305 2.91 16.51 -7.94
C MET A 305 4.40 16.18 -7.86
N GLU A 306 4.89 15.95 -6.65
CA GLU A 306 6.26 15.49 -6.43
C GLU A 306 6.43 14.05 -6.94
N ASP A 307 7.67 13.64 -7.24
CA ASP A 307 7.98 12.27 -7.64
C ASP A 307 7.54 11.25 -6.57
N TYR A 308 7.68 11.63 -5.29
CA TYR A 308 7.17 10.88 -4.14
C TYR A 308 7.10 11.73 -2.87
N TYR A 309 6.35 11.25 -1.90
CA TYR A 309 6.17 11.87 -0.59
C TYR A 309 6.77 10.94 0.47
N LEU A 310 7.84 11.42 1.12
CA LEU A 310 8.47 10.68 2.21
C LEU A 310 7.60 10.80 3.46
N MET A 311 7.19 9.67 4.02
CA MET A 311 6.40 9.64 5.25
C MET A 311 7.26 9.92 6.47
N ASP A 312 6.69 10.64 7.43
CA ASP A 312 7.33 10.84 8.73
C ASP A 312 7.47 9.49 9.44
N GLY A 313 8.72 9.17 9.78
CA GLY A 313 9.10 7.96 10.52
C GLY A 313 9.48 8.29 11.96
N GLY A 314 10.21 7.37 12.59
CA GLY A 314 10.78 7.59 13.93
C GLY A 314 9.87 7.13 15.07
N ILE A 315 8.79 6.39 14.78
CA ILE A 315 7.94 5.77 15.80
C ILE A 315 8.63 4.48 16.26
N ILE A 316 9.04 4.47 17.53
CA ILE A 316 9.60 3.26 18.15
C ILE A 316 8.45 2.40 18.66
N THR A 317 8.32 1.19 18.14
CA THR A 317 7.33 0.21 18.60
C THR A 317 8.03 -0.99 19.21
N VAL A 318 7.55 -1.47 20.36
CA VAL A 318 8.12 -2.59 21.13
C VAL A 318 7.04 -3.59 21.49
N ASN A 319 7.31 -4.89 21.30
CA ASN A 319 6.42 -5.97 21.70
C ASN A 319 6.69 -6.41 23.14
N THR A 320 5.75 -6.14 24.04
CA THR A 320 5.89 -6.45 25.47
C THR A 320 5.80 -7.95 25.78
N ASP A 321 5.08 -8.73 24.97
CA ASP A 321 5.00 -10.20 25.13
C ASP A 321 6.35 -10.83 24.77
N THR A 322 6.98 -10.37 23.68
CA THR A 322 8.32 -10.81 23.25
C THR A 322 9.37 -10.39 24.27
N CYS A 323 9.29 -9.16 24.80
CA CYS A 323 10.16 -8.72 25.90
C CYS A 323 10.04 -9.64 27.14
N ALA A 324 8.81 -9.98 27.53
CA ALA A 324 8.58 -10.87 28.65
C ALA A 324 9.13 -12.28 28.42
N MET A 325 9.09 -12.78 27.19
CA MET A 325 9.61 -14.10 26.81
C MET A 325 11.14 -14.13 26.83
N ILE A 326 11.80 -13.12 26.31
CA ILE A 326 13.26 -12.99 26.30
C ILE A 326 13.79 -12.68 27.71
N GLY A 327 13.03 -11.93 28.50
CA GLY A 327 13.39 -11.53 29.87
C GLY A 327 14.33 -10.32 29.91
N SER A 328 15.24 -10.29 30.91
CA SER A 328 16.07 -9.11 31.16
C SER A 328 17.03 -8.73 30.00
N ALA A 329 17.27 -9.65 29.08
CA ALA A 329 18.07 -9.37 27.87
C ALA A 329 17.34 -8.50 26.85
N ALA A 330 16.02 -8.29 27.01
CA ALA A 330 15.17 -7.45 26.17
C ALA A 330 14.66 -6.20 26.89
N ASP A 331 15.42 -5.66 27.86
CA ASP A 331 15.10 -4.38 28.49
C ASP A 331 15.22 -3.25 27.48
N TYR A 332 14.14 -2.51 27.25
CA TYR A 332 14.05 -1.42 26.29
C TYR A 332 13.96 -0.03 26.94
N ALA A 333 14.26 0.09 28.24
CA ALA A 333 14.18 1.37 28.95
C ALA A 333 14.99 2.49 28.26
N CYS A 334 16.10 2.13 27.62
CA CYS A 334 16.96 3.06 26.89
C CYS A 334 16.27 3.70 25.65
N PHE A 335 15.24 3.09 25.08
CA PHE A 335 14.52 3.64 23.93
C PHE A 335 13.75 4.91 24.26
N LYS A 336 13.37 5.12 25.52
CA LYS A 336 12.69 6.35 25.99
C LYS A 336 13.58 7.60 25.86
N ASP A 337 14.89 7.42 25.84
CA ASP A 337 15.84 8.50 25.61
C ASP A 337 16.08 8.76 24.12
N MET A 338 15.61 7.86 23.24
CA MET A 338 15.79 7.92 21.79
C MET A 338 14.54 8.46 21.05
N GLY A 339 13.35 8.31 21.64
CA GLY A 339 12.11 8.78 21.05
C GLY A 339 10.85 8.35 21.81
N GLU A 340 9.69 8.63 21.21
CA GLU A 340 8.42 8.12 21.72
C GLU A 340 8.34 6.62 21.51
N VAL A 341 7.95 5.89 22.58
CA VAL A 341 7.85 4.43 22.54
C VAL A 341 6.38 4.03 22.61
N VAL A 342 5.91 3.30 21.60
CA VAL A 342 4.61 2.64 21.55
C VAL A 342 4.77 1.18 21.94
N GLU A 343 4.04 0.74 22.96
CA GLU A 343 4.06 -0.63 23.44
C GLU A 343 2.89 -1.40 22.81
N VAL A 344 3.16 -2.57 22.25
CA VAL A 344 2.17 -3.46 21.67
C VAL A 344 2.31 -4.88 22.24
N THR A 345 1.28 -5.70 22.04
CA THR A 345 1.29 -7.14 22.32
C THR A 345 1.18 -7.91 21.01
N THR A 346 1.52 -9.19 21.03
CA THR A 346 1.41 -10.03 19.84
C THR A 346 -0.06 -10.26 19.50
N THR A 347 -0.46 -9.83 18.30
CA THR A 347 -1.76 -10.16 17.72
C THR A 347 -1.58 -11.45 16.88
N LYS A 348 -2.42 -12.44 17.12
CA LYS A 348 -2.38 -13.73 16.41
C LYS A 348 -3.45 -13.78 15.30
N ASP A 349 -3.70 -12.64 14.66
CA ASP A 349 -4.71 -12.51 13.62
C ASP A 349 -4.11 -12.71 12.23
#